data_d5e44faef4ec0b3386a8d1c69247db1a
#
_entry.id   d5e44faef4ec0b3386a8d1c69247db1a
#
_cell.length_a   1.000
_cell.length_b   1.000
_cell.length_c   1.000
_cell.angle_alpha   90.00
_cell.angle_beta   90.00
_cell.angle_gamma   90.00
#
_symmetry.space_group_name_H-M   'P 1'
#
loop_
_entity.id
_entity.type
_entity.pdbx_description
1 polymer ?
#
loop_
_entity_poly.entity_id
_entity_poly.type
_entity_poly.pdbx_seq_one_letter_code
_entity_poly.pdbx_strand_id
1 'polypeptide(L)'
;MHCHFIMDEFANVSLPDDFDKILSVMRSRGVSVSIILQNLVQLKAMFEKQWESIVGNCDEFLYLGGNEQSTHKYVSELLGKETIDTNTFGKSSGRSGNYSTNYQISGRELLTPDEVRMLDNRYAILFIRGELPIMDFKYDILKHPDVALTADGKAGAYAHGGVKDDVAAITVEWIDVDTVPDTEITETTYELLSDEDIEASFNINIKN
;
A
#
# COMPACT_ATOMS: atom_id res chain seq x y z
N MET A 1 11.98 1.23 19.65
CA MET A 1 10.84 0.41 19.19
C MET A 1 10.56 0.81 17.75
N HIS A 2 10.42 -0.12 16.81
CA HIS A 2 10.04 0.16 15.42
C HIS A 2 8.54 -0.03 15.28
N CYS A 3 7.86 0.90 14.60
CA CYS A 3 6.43 0.82 14.32
C CYS A 3 6.21 0.69 12.81
N HIS A 4 5.39 -0.28 12.37
CA HIS A 4 5.04 -0.48 10.98
C HIS A 4 3.53 -0.30 10.81
N PHE A 5 3.14 0.67 9.98
CA PHE A 5 1.74 0.88 9.60
C PHE A 5 1.44 0.15 8.30
N ILE A 6 0.38 -0.64 8.30
CA ILE A 6 -0.17 -1.27 7.08
C ILE A 6 -1.46 -0.52 6.78
N MET A 7 -1.45 0.27 5.71
CA MET A 7 -2.59 1.07 5.27
C MET A 7 -3.29 0.37 4.11
N ASP A 8 -4.14 -0.57 4.46
CA ASP A 8 -5.00 -1.23 3.49
C ASP A 8 -6.12 -0.29 3.05
N GLU A 9 -6.48 -0.34 1.77
CA GLU A 9 -7.43 0.61 1.17
C GLU A 9 -7.06 2.08 1.44
N PHE A 10 -5.81 2.43 1.23
CA PHE A 10 -5.24 3.75 1.53
C PHE A 10 -6.11 4.92 1.05
N ALA A 11 -6.81 4.77 -0.06
CA ALA A 11 -7.71 5.79 -0.60
C ALA A 11 -8.88 6.14 0.33
N ASN A 12 -9.21 5.27 1.28
CA ASN A 12 -10.32 5.46 2.24
C ASN A 12 -9.82 5.99 3.61
N VAL A 13 -8.51 6.16 3.77
CA VAL A 13 -7.92 6.65 5.01
C VAL A 13 -7.91 8.18 5.01
N SER A 14 -8.43 8.80 6.05
CA SER A 14 -8.29 10.26 6.24
C SER A 14 -6.87 10.58 6.69
N LEU A 15 -6.15 11.34 5.88
CA LEU A 15 -4.75 11.68 6.09
C LEU A 15 -4.57 13.19 6.22
N PRO A 16 -3.52 13.65 6.91
CA PRO A 16 -3.12 15.05 6.92
C PRO A 16 -2.72 15.52 5.51
N ASP A 17 -2.98 16.79 5.18
CA ASP A 17 -2.62 17.40 3.89
C ASP A 17 -1.11 17.32 3.58
N ASP A 18 -0.27 17.31 4.63
CA ASP A 18 1.19 17.23 4.53
C ASP A 18 1.74 15.78 4.65
N PHE A 19 0.95 14.77 4.27
CA PHE A 19 1.35 13.35 4.42
C PHE A 19 2.66 13.01 3.72
N ASP A 20 2.95 13.60 2.57
CA ASP A 20 4.21 13.43 1.85
C ASP A 20 5.43 13.88 2.69
N LYS A 21 5.30 14.98 3.44
CA LYS A 21 6.34 15.47 4.35
C LYS A 21 6.49 14.55 5.56
N ILE A 22 5.37 14.08 6.11
CA ILE A 22 5.37 13.14 7.22
C ILE A 22 6.08 11.85 6.80
N LEU A 23 5.73 11.30 5.63
CA LEU A 23 6.35 10.10 5.06
C LEU A 23 7.87 10.23 4.93
N SER A 24 8.36 11.38 4.47
CA SER A 24 9.79 11.63 4.28
C SER A 24 10.61 11.57 5.57
N VAL A 25 10.00 11.86 6.73
CA VAL A 25 10.67 11.86 8.04
C VAL A 25 10.40 10.61 8.87
N MET A 26 9.44 9.78 8.50
CA MET A 26 9.04 8.57 9.26
C MET A 26 10.22 7.64 9.52
N ARG A 27 11.08 7.43 8.52
CA ARG A 27 12.26 6.57 8.64
C ARG A 27 13.17 6.97 9.79
N SER A 28 13.43 8.27 9.97
CA SER A 28 14.27 8.80 11.05
C SER A 28 13.65 8.61 12.43
N ARG A 29 12.34 8.37 12.49
CA ARG A 29 11.58 8.15 13.73
C ARG A 29 11.35 6.66 14.04
N GLY A 30 11.98 5.76 13.28
CA GLY A 30 11.76 4.34 13.44
C GLY A 30 10.35 3.89 13.05
N VAL A 31 9.72 4.60 12.11
CA VAL A 31 8.39 4.30 11.58
C VAL A 31 8.51 3.91 10.11
N SER A 32 7.83 2.85 9.71
CA SER A 32 7.66 2.45 8.33
C SER A 32 6.17 2.31 7.98
N VAL A 33 5.86 2.40 6.69
CA VAL A 33 4.49 2.31 6.20
C VAL A 33 4.42 1.44 4.95
N SER A 34 3.41 0.59 4.87
CA SER A 34 2.99 -0.08 3.64
C SER A 34 1.68 0.54 3.17
N ILE A 35 1.71 1.11 1.98
CA ILE A 35 0.55 1.75 1.34
C ILE A 35 -0.01 0.78 0.31
N ILE A 36 -1.27 0.37 0.46
CA ILE A 36 -1.94 -0.56 -0.45
C ILE A 36 -3.03 0.19 -1.22
N LEU A 37 -2.95 0.14 -2.54
CA LEU A 37 -3.82 0.85 -3.47
C LEU A 37 -4.33 -0.11 -4.54
N GLN A 38 -5.53 0.11 -5.02
CA GLN A 38 -6.06 -0.62 -6.17
C GLN A 38 -5.42 -0.15 -7.48
N ASN A 39 -5.10 1.14 -7.59
CA ASN A 39 -4.43 1.75 -8.75
C ASN A 39 -3.80 3.10 -8.39
N LEU A 40 -2.91 3.60 -9.24
CA LEU A 40 -2.25 4.90 -9.04
C LEU A 40 -3.17 6.11 -9.23
N VAL A 41 -4.31 5.96 -9.91
CA VAL A 41 -5.26 7.07 -10.08
C VAL A 41 -5.85 7.49 -8.74
N GLN A 42 -6.06 6.55 -7.82
CA GLN A 42 -6.51 6.88 -6.47
C GLN A 42 -5.49 7.80 -5.76
N LEU A 43 -4.21 7.47 -5.83
CA LEU A 43 -3.15 8.30 -5.23
C LEU A 43 -3.06 9.68 -5.89
N LYS A 44 -3.17 9.74 -7.22
CA LYS A 44 -3.15 10.99 -7.98
C LYS A 44 -4.37 11.87 -7.67
N ALA A 45 -5.53 11.28 -7.41
CA ALA A 45 -6.73 12.02 -7.03
C ALA A 45 -6.62 12.63 -5.62
N MET A 46 -5.97 11.90 -4.68
CA MET A 46 -5.77 12.38 -3.31
C MET A 46 -4.66 13.44 -3.21
N PHE A 47 -3.59 13.29 -3.99
CA PHE A 47 -2.35 14.08 -3.89
C PHE A 47 -1.90 14.54 -5.28
N GLU A 48 -2.68 15.43 -5.93
CA GLU A 48 -2.47 15.85 -7.32
C GLU A 48 -1.03 16.19 -7.70
N LYS A 49 -0.29 16.87 -6.83
CA LYS A 49 1.09 17.31 -7.06
C LYS A 49 2.13 16.53 -6.27
N GLN A 50 1.72 15.85 -5.20
CA GLN A 50 2.62 15.19 -4.27
C GLN A 50 2.70 13.67 -4.48
N TRP A 51 1.86 13.08 -5.33
CA TRP A 51 1.81 11.64 -5.53
C TRP A 51 3.17 11.03 -5.93
N GLU A 52 3.93 11.73 -6.77
CA GLU A 52 5.28 11.27 -7.16
C GLU A 52 6.26 11.30 -5.98
N SER A 53 6.13 12.31 -5.10
CA SER A 53 6.91 12.39 -3.86
C SER A 53 6.59 11.23 -2.92
N ILE A 54 5.31 10.87 -2.80
CA ILE A 54 4.88 9.74 -1.97
C ILE A 54 5.48 8.43 -2.48
N VAL A 55 5.34 8.14 -3.77
CA VAL A 55 5.93 6.93 -4.38
C VAL A 55 7.45 6.97 -4.29
N GLY A 56 8.08 8.14 -4.54
CA GLY A 56 9.52 8.31 -4.47
C GLY A 56 10.12 8.15 -3.05
N ASN A 57 9.33 8.32 -2.01
CA ASN A 57 9.72 8.07 -0.62
C ASN A 57 9.59 6.59 -0.21
N CYS A 58 8.93 5.76 -1.02
CA CYS A 58 8.89 4.33 -0.83
C CYS A 58 10.17 3.68 -1.39
N ASP A 59 10.80 2.80 -0.62
CA ASP A 59 12.00 2.06 -1.06
C ASP A 59 11.62 0.85 -1.94
N GLU A 60 10.38 0.40 -1.84
CA GLU A 60 9.83 -0.75 -2.55
C GLU A 60 8.53 -0.38 -3.24
N PHE A 61 8.33 -0.90 -4.45
CA PHE A 61 7.06 -0.84 -5.17
C PHE A 61 6.71 -2.23 -5.69
N LEU A 62 5.60 -2.78 -5.21
CA LEU A 62 5.11 -4.11 -5.59
C LEU A 62 3.89 -3.98 -6.49
N TYR A 63 3.99 -4.46 -7.72
CA TYR A 63 2.88 -4.52 -8.67
C TYR A 63 2.26 -5.92 -8.69
N LEU A 64 0.99 -6.01 -8.33
CA LEU A 64 0.24 -7.26 -8.25
C LEU A 64 -0.76 -7.44 -9.41
N GLY A 65 -0.68 -6.60 -10.43
CA GLY A 65 -1.65 -6.56 -11.53
C GLY A 65 -2.72 -5.50 -11.32
N GLY A 66 -3.53 -5.29 -12.33
CA GLY A 66 -4.62 -4.32 -12.32
C GLY A 66 -5.12 -4.06 -13.74
N ASN A 67 -6.18 -3.27 -13.89
CA ASN A 67 -6.80 -2.95 -15.19
C ASN A 67 -6.75 -1.45 -15.53
N GLU A 68 -5.92 -0.67 -14.83
CA GLU A 68 -5.87 0.78 -15.01
C GLU A 68 -4.65 1.19 -15.84
N GLN A 69 -4.91 1.93 -16.92
CA GLN A 69 -3.93 2.23 -17.97
C GLN A 69 -2.73 3.06 -17.48
N SER A 70 -2.94 4.04 -16.61
CA SER A 70 -1.84 4.89 -16.16
C SER A 70 -0.88 4.13 -15.24
N THR A 71 -1.39 3.15 -14.51
CA THR A 71 -0.57 2.22 -13.71
C THR A 71 0.27 1.32 -14.61
N HIS A 72 -0.32 0.76 -15.68
CA HIS A 72 0.45 -0.06 -16.64
C HIS A 72 1.58 0.74 -17.30
N LYS A 73 1.28 1.99 -17.70
CA LYS A 73 2.28 2.88 -18.28
C LYS A 73 3.40 3.17 -17.27
N TYR A 74 3.06 3.47 -16.03
CA TYR A 74 4.03 3.74 -14.98
C TYR A 74 4.94 2.54 -14.72
N VAL A 75 4.38 1.33 -14.62
CA VAL A 75 5.14 0.08 -14.44
C VAL A 75 6.06 -0.19 -15.63
N SER A 76 5.59 0.00 -16.88
CA SER A 76 6.40 -0.14 -18.09
C SER A 76 7.58 0.84 -18.10
N GLU A 77 7.36 2.10 -17.70
CA GLU A 77 8.40 3.11 -17.59
C GLU A 77 9.44 2.76 -16.50
N LEU A 78 9.01 2.21 -15.35
CA LEU A 78 9.91 1.75 -14.29
C LEU A 78 10.77 0.54 -14.72
N LEU A 79 10.24 -0.35 -15.54
CA LEU A 79 10.97 -1.50 -16.08
C LEU A 79 12.10 -1.04 -17.01
N GLY A 80 11.91 0.10 -17.68
CA GLY A 80 12.87 0.67 -18.59
C GLY A 80 12.89 -0.03 -19.97
N LYS A 81 14.01 0.11 -20.65
CA LYS A 81 14.19 -0.38 -22.03
C LYS A 81 15.37 -1.31 -22.14
N GLU A 82 15.24 -2.32 -22.98
CA GLU A 82 16.35 -3.16 -23.42
C GLU A 82 16.76 -2.82 -24.85
N THR A 83 17.99 -3.13 -25.17
CA THR A 83 18.51 -3.00 -26.52
C THR A 83 18.27 -4.29 -27.27
N ILE A 84 17.53 -4.21 -28.39
CA ILE A 84 17.31 -5.35 -29.28
C ILE A 84 18.07 -5.14 -30.61
N ASP A 85 18.72 -6.17 -31.05
CA ASP A 85 19.35 -6.22 -32.38
C ASP A 85 18.32 -6.68 -33.43
N THR A 86 17.93 -5.78 -34.28
CA THR A 86 17.00 -6.10 -35.38
C THR A 86 17.79 -6.28 -36.68
N ASN A 87 17.89 -7.52 -37.16
CA ASN A 87 18.52 -7.84 -38.43
C ASN A 87 17.45 -7.88 -39.51
N THR A 88 17.51 -6.91 -40.43
CA THR A 88 16.63 -6.92 -41.60
C THR A 88 17.39 -7.46 -42.81
N PHE A 89 16.92 -8.57 -43.38
CA PHE A 89 17.47 -9.19 -44.54
C PHE A 89 16.69 -8.75 -45.78
N GLY A 90 17.33 -7.99 -46.67
CA GLY A 90 16.80 -7.64 -47.99
C GLY A 90 17.41 -8.52 -49.06
N LYS A 91 16.59 -9.35 -49.75
CA LYS A 91 17.02 -10.12 -50.94
C LYS A 91 16.31 -9.56 -52.16
N SER A 92 17.06 -8.93 -53.05
CA SER A 92 16.55 -8.52 -54.35
C SER A 92 16.83 -9.63 -55.39
N SER A 93 15.76 -10.12 -56.01
CA SER A 93 15.84 -11.13 -57.08
C SER A 93 15.81 -10.44 -58.43
N GLY A 94 16.98 -10.15 -58.97
CA GLY A 94 17.17 -9.58 -60.30
C GLY A 94 18.49 -10.04 -60.90
N ARG A 95 18.73 -9.74 -62.18
CA ARG A 95 19.94 -10.18 -63.01
C ARG A 95 21.28 -9.71 -62.39
N SER A 96 21.25 -8.86 -61.38
CA SER A 96 22.36 -8.43 -60.53
C SER A 96 21.85 -8.45 -59.07
N GLY A 97 21.70 -9.68 -58.52
CA GLY A 97 21.21 -9.87 -57.16
C GLY A 97 22.10 -9.15 -56.13
N ASN A 98 21.52 -8.22 -55.40
CA ASN A 98 22.20 -7.53 -54.30
C ASN A 98 21.69 -8.08 -52.98
N TYR A 99 22.59 -8.51 -52.10
CA TYR A 99 22.31 -8.94 -50.76
C TYR A 99 22.68 -7.82 -49.83
N SER A 100 21.69 -7.25 -49.14
CA SER A 100 21.90 -6.20 -48.15
C SER A 100 21.47 -6.70 -46.76
N THR A 101 22.40 -6.72 -45.85
CA THR A 101 22.11 -6.98 -44.42
C THR A 101 22.20 -5.64 -43.71
N ASN A 102 21.09 -5.19 -43.16
CA ASN A 102 21.05 -3.97 -42.37
C ASN A 102 20.93 -4.34 -40.88
N TYR A 103 21.93 -3.94 -40.11
CA TYR A 103 21.95 -4.09 -38.65
C TYR A 103 21.38 -2.84 -38.06
N GLN A 104 20.24 -2.95 -37.38
CA GLN A 104 19.64 -1.83 -36.68
C GLN A 104 19.51 -2.18 -35.20
N ILE A 105 20.13 -1.36 -34.36
CA ILE A 105 20.00 -1.44 -32.90
C ILE A 105 18.84 -0.54 -32.53
N SER A 106 17.83 -1.09 -31.88
CA SER A 106 16.65 -0.36 -31.39
C SER A 106 16.41 -0.63 -29.93
N GLY A 107 16.04 0.42 -29.18
CA GLY A 107 15.59 0.27 -27.81
C GLY A 107 14.11 -0.13 -27.78
N ARG A 108 13.77 -1.22 -27.11
CA ARG A 108 12.39 -1.65 -26.83
C ARG A 108 12.11 -1.55 -25.33
N GLU A 109 10.91 -1.17 -24.96
CA GLU A 109 10.44 -1.31 -23.56
C GLU A 109 10.53 -2.79 -23.16
N LEU A 110 11.05 -3.05 -21.95
CA LEU A 110 11.21 -4.43 -21.45
C LEU A 110 9.85 -5.15 -21.41
N LEU A 111 8.82 -4.46 -20.93
CA LEU A 111 7.41 -4.81 -21.12
C LEU A 111 6.67 -3.54 -21.56
N THR A 112 5.95 -3.61 -22.66
CA THR A 112 5.05 -2.53 -23.07
C THR A 112 3.86 -2.43 -22.11
N PRO A 113 3.16 -1.28 -22.02
CA PRO A 113 1.96 -1.15 -21.17
C PRO A 113 0.89 -2.23 -21.45
N ASP A 114 0.76 -2.67 -22.69
CA ASP A 114 -0.15 -3.74 -23.08
C ASP A 114 0.31 -5.10 -22.55
N GLU A 115 1.61 -5.37 -22.58
CA GLU A 115 2.19 -6.59 -22.01
C GLU A 115 2.06 -6.60 -20.48
N VAL A 116 2.25 -5.45 -19.81
CA VAL A 116 2.00 -5.29 -18.38
C VAL A 116 0.53 -5.57 -18.05
N ARG A 117 -0.42 -5.08 -18.86
CA ARG A 117 -1.86 -5.35 -18.71
C ARG A 117 -2.19 -6.83 -18.85
N MET A 118 -1.50 -7.54 -19.75
CA MET A 118 -1.70 -8.96 -20.03
C MET A 118 -0.87 -9.88 -19.14
N LEU A 119 -0.15 -9.33 -18.16
CA LEU A 119 0.64 -10.13 -17.22
C LEU A 119 -0.27 -11.18 -16.53
N ASP A 120 0.16 -12.44 -16.59
CA ASP A 120 -0.56 -13.53 -15.91
C ASP A 120 -0.71 -13.21 -14.42
N ASN A 121 -1.93 -13.33 -13.92
CA ASN A 121 -2.26 -12.98 -12.53
C ASN A 121 -1.48 -13.76 -11.47
N ARG A 122 -0.79 -14.82 -11.85
CA ARG A 122 0.11 -15.56 -10.94
C ARG A 122 1.40 -14.83 -10.62
N TYR A 123 1.80 -13.84 -11.45
CA TYR A 123 3.04 -13.10 -11.28
C TYR A 123 2.83 -11.77 -10.55
N ALA A 124 3.89 -11.35 -9.90
CA ALA A 124 4.07 -10.00 -9.35
C ALA A 124 5.39 -9.42 -9.86
N ILE A 125 5.48 -8.10 -9.93
CA ILE A 125 6.72 -7.40 -10.25
C ILE A 125 7.11 -6.56 -9.03
N LEU A 126 8.30 -6.79 -8.51
CA LEU A 126 8.87 -6.08 -7.37
C LEU A 126 10.00 -5.18 -7.83
N PHE A 127 9.92 -3.92 -7.45
CA PHE A 127 10.97 -2.93 -7.62
C PHE A 127 11.52 -2.59 -6.25
N ILE A 128 12.84 -2.71 -6.10
CA ILE A 128 13.58 -2.32 -4.89
C ILE A 128 14.58 -1.25 -5.30
N ARG A 129 14.68 -0.19 -4.51
CA ARG A 129 15.62 0.90 -4.80
C ARG A 129 17.05 0.38 -4.87
N GLY A 130 17.70 0.59 -6.02
CA GLY A 130 19.08 0.16 -6.27
C GLY A 130 19.24 -1.25 -6.80
N GLU A 131 18.16 -2.00 -6.99
CA GLU A 131 18.15 -3.35 -7.53
C GLU A 131 17.45 -3.42 -8.90
N LEU A 132 17.72 -4.48 -9.64
CA LEU A 132 16.99 -4.78 -10.87
C LEU A 132 15.57 -5.24 -10.53
N PRO A 133 14.57 -4.91 -11.38
CA PRO A 133 13.20 -5.41 -11.19
C PRO A 133 13.15 -6.94 -11.14
N ILE A 134 12.35 -7.46 -10.23
CA ILE A 134 12.18 -8.90 -10.01
C ILE A 134 10.75 -9.28 -10.41
N MET A 135 10.59 -10.26 -11.29
CA MET A 135 9.29 -10.86 -11.58
C MET A 135 9.26 -12.28 -11.02
N ASP A 136 8.31 -12.54 -10.15
CA ASP A 136 8.17 -13.84 -9.49
C ASP A 136 6.69 -14.19 -9.25
N PHE A 137 6.45 -15.41 -8.86
CA PHE A 137 5.11 -15.87 -8.50
C PHE A 137 4.61 -15.18 -7.24
N LYS A 138 3.33 -14.81 -7.25
CA LYS A 138 2.64 -14.41 -6.02
C LYS A 138 2.66 -15.53 -5.01
N TYR A 139 2.86 -15.17 -3.75
CA TYR A 139 2.81 -16.14 -2.67
C TYR A 139 1.40 -16.75 -2.56
N ASP A 140 1.34 -18.06 -2.48
CA ASP A 140 0.10 -18.78 -2.24
C ASP A 140 -0.23 -18.74 -0.74
N ILE A 141 -1.20 -17.92 -0.36
CA ILE A 141 -1.59 -17.71 1.03
C ILE A 141 -2.04 -19.01 1.73
N LEU A 142 -2.55 -19.99 0.96
CA LEU A 142 -2.97 -21.29 1.51
C LEU A 142 -1.78 -22.13 1.99
N LYS A 143 -0.55 -21.76 1.63
CA LYS A 143 0.68 -22.40 2.12
C LYS A 143 1.26 -21.70 3.35
N HIS A 144 0.65 -20.60 3.80
CA HIS A 144 1.14 -19.92 5.00
C HIS A 144 0.97 -20.81 6.25
N PRO A 145 1.98 -20.87 7.15
CA PRO A 145 1.90 -21.70 8.35
C PRO A 145 0.66 -21.41 9.20
N ASP A 146 0.28 -20.13 9.27
CA ASP A 146 -0.84 -19.67 10.11
C ASP A 146 -2.17 -19.61 9.34
N VAL A 147 -2.26 -20.19 8.15
CA VAL A 147 -3.53 -20.20 7.37
C VAL A 147 -4.70 -20.76 8.17
N ALA A 148 -4.44 -21.74 9.05
CA ALA A 148 -5.44 -22.31 9.91
C ALA A 148 -6.10 -21.31 10.89
N LEU A 149 -5.46 -20.15 11.12
CA LEU A 149 -5.98 -19.07 11.98
C LEU A 149 -6.80 -18.03 11.19
N THR A 150 -6.90 -18.16 9.87
CA THR A 150 -7.62 -17.25 8.97
C THR A 150 -8.95 -17.84 8.50
N ALA A 151 -9.82 -17.01 7.96
CA ALA A 151 -11.07 -17.45 7.35
C ALA A 151 -10.84 -18.46 6.20
N ASP A 152 -9.77 -18.30 5.41
CA ASP A 152 -9.40 -19.21 4.33
C ASP A 152 -9.01 -20.59 4.86
N GLY A 153 -8.41 -20.64 6.05
CA GLY A 153 -8.13 -21.88 6.80
C GLY A 153 -9.31 -22.41 7.60
N LYS A 154 -10.51 -21.81 7.44
CA LYS A 154 -11.75 -22.19 8.16
C LYS A 154 -11.68 -21.94 9.67
N ALA A 155 -10.87 -20.98 10.13
CA ALA A 155 -10.94 -20.54 11.52
C ALA A 155 -12.32 -19.95 11.82
N GLY A 156 -12.79 -20.12 13.03
CA GLY A 156 -13.96 -19.41 13.53
C GLY A 156 -13.73 -17.91 13.55
N ALA A 157 -14.81 -17.12 13.50
CA ALA A 157 -14.70 -15.68 13.64
C ALA A 157 -13.94 -15.31 14.91
N TYR A 158 -12.99 -14.38 14.80
CA TYR A 158 -12.25 -13.91 15.96
C TYR A 158 -13.17 -13.14 16.89
N ALA A 159 -13.32 -13.64 18.12
CA ALA A 159 -14.03 -12.91 19.18
C ALA A 159 -13.05 -11.96 19.87
N HIS A 160 -13.26 -10.66 19.72
CA HIS A 160 -12.51 -9.64 20.45
C HIS A 160 -12.76 -9.78 21.95
N GLY A 161 -11.67 -9.89 22.70
CA GLY A 161 -11.73 -9.94 24.14
C GLY A 161 -12.58 -11.11 24.61
N GLY A 162 -12.04 -12.32 24.57
CA GLY A 162 -12.52 -13.33 25.48
C GLY A 162 -12.49 -12.69 26.86
N VAL A 163 -13.62 -12.12 27.27
CA VAL A 163 -13.81 -11.61 28.62
C VAL A 163 -13.51 -12.80 29.50
N LYS A 164 -12.33 -12.81 30.13
CA LYS A 164 -12.16 -13.63 31.31
C LYS A 164 -13.29 -13.19 32.22
N ASP A 165 -14.05 -14.12 32.76
CA ASP A 165 -15.29 -13.93 33.52
C ASP A 165 -15.21 -12.90 34.68
N ASP A 166 -14.06 -12.25 34.89
CA ASP A 166 -13.78 -11.26 35.94
C ASP A 166 -13.94 -9.78 35.53
N VAL A 167 -14.18 -9.49 34.21
CA VAL A 167 -14.50 -8.12 33.80
C VAL A 167 -16.01 -7.99 33.67
N ALA A 168 -16.63 -7.26 34.58
CA ALA A 168 -18.05 -6.95 34.51
C ALA A 168 -18.43 -6.55 33.09
N ALA A 169 -19.34 -7.29 32.50
CA ALA A 169 -19.82 -6.99 31.14
C ALA A 169 -20.38 -5.56 31.17
N ILE A 170 -19.75 -4.65 30.44
CA ILE A 170 -20.32 -3.33 30.18
C ILE A 170 -21.51 -3.60 29.24
N THR A 171 -22.69 -3.69 29.86
CA THR A 171 -23.94 -3.74 29.11
C THR A 171 -24.18 -2.35 28.59
N VAL A 172 -23.95 -2.15 27.28
CA VAL A 172 -24.34 -0.91 26.60
C VAL A 172 -25.84 -1.03 26.36
N GLU A 173 -26.63 -0.44 27.23
CA GLU A 173 -28.07 -0.24 26.96
C GLU A 173 -28.19 0.95 25.99
N TRP A 174 -28.76 0.69 24.83
CA TRP A 174 -29.16 1.76 23.92
C TRP A 174 -30.35 2.47 24.51
N ILE A 175 -30.12 3.67 25.02
CA ILE A 175 -31.21 4.53 25.47
C ILE A 175 -31.72 5.27 24.22
N ASP A 176 -32.98 5.04 23.87
CA ASP A 176 -33.63 5.77 22.81
C ASP A 176 -33.83 7.21 23.29
N VAL A 177 -33.17 8.16 22.63
CA VAL A 177 -33.14 9.58 23.04
C VAL A 177 -34.57 10.18 23.12
N ASP A 178 -35.51 9.65 22.36
CA ASP A 178 -36.91 10.08 22.36
C ASP A 178 -37.70 9.63 23.59
N THR A 179 -37.14 8.75 24.42
CA THR A 179 -37.80 8.24 25.66
C THR A 179 -37.25 8.83 26.95
N VAL A 180 -36.24 9.70 26.90
CA VAL A 180 -35.68 10.37 28.08
C VAL A 180 -36.53 11.60 28.37
N PRO A 181 -37.20 11.69 29.54
CA PRO A 181 -37.92 12.90 29.92
C PRO A 181 -36.94 14.06 30.10
N ASP A 182 -37.29 15.23 29.55
CA ASP A 182 -36.49 16.48 29.53
C ASP A 182 -36.00 17.01 30.90
N THR A 183 -36.27 16.28 31.97
CA THR A 183 -36.05 16.75 33.36
C THR A 183 -34.77 16.21 34.02
N GLU A 184 -33.98 15.37 33.38
CA GLU A 184 -32.77 14.76 33.98
C GLU A 184 -31.43 15.06 33.27
N ILE A 185 -31.36 16.13 32.50
CA ILE A 185 -30.04 16.64 32.04
C ILE A 185 -29.46 17.45 33.18
N THR A 186 -28.90 16.80 34.20
CA THR A 186 -27.95 17.45 35.08
C THR A 186 -26.75 17.86 34.26
N GLU A 187 -26.53 19.17 34.16
CA GLU A 187 -25.29 19.72 33.59
C GLU A 187 -24.12 19.09 34.35
N THR A 188 -23.47 18.12 33.69
CA THR A 188 -22.19 17.60 34.17
C THR A 188 -21.16 18.67 33.82
N THR A 189 -20.84 19.49 34.81
CA THR A 189 -19.73 20.45 34.69
C THR A 189 -18.45 19.64 34.67
N TYR A 190 -17.81 19.56 33.50
CA TYR A 190 -16.46 19.00 33.39
C TYR A 190 -15.49 20.07 33.88
N GLU A 191 -14.87 19.86 35.02
CA GLU A 191 -13.68 20.61 35.38
C GLU A 191 -12.52 20.10 34.54
N LEU A 192 -11.98 20.97 33.70
CA LEU A 192 -10.73 20.70 33.02
C LEU A 192 -9.63 20.58 34.07
N LEU A 193 -8.95 19.44 34.10
CA LEU A 193 -7.78 19.26 34.95
C LEU A 193 -6.74 20.34 34.60
N SER A 194 -6.19 20.99 35.61
CA SER A 194 -5.10 21.94 35.42
C SER A 194 -3.84 21.21 34.93
N ASP A 195 -2.94 21.96 34.28
CA ASP A 195 -1.65 21.39 33.82
C ASP A 195 -0.89 20.75 35.01
N GLU A 196 -1.02 21.28 36.21
CA GLU A 196 -0.39 20.75 37.42
C GLU A 196 -0.99 19.39 37.84
N ASP A 197 -2.30 19.17 37.67
CA ASP A 197 -2.97 17.89 37.97
C ASP A 197 -2.58 16.81 36.95
N ILE A 198 -2.36 17.21 35.72
CA ILE A 198 -1.88 16.32 34.65
C ILE A 198 -0.43 15.89 34.93
N GLU A 199 0.46 16.82 35.30
CA GLU A 199 1.85 16.48 35.67
C GLU A 199 1.92 15.61 36.92
N ALA A 200 1.06 15.83 37.92
CA ALA A 200 1.00 14.99 39.10
C ALA A 200 0.56 13.55 38.80
N SER A 201 -0.35 13.35 37.84
CA SER A 201 -0.79 12.01 37.42
C SER A 201 0.29 11.21 36.68
N PHE A 202 1.19 11.88 35.93
CA PHE A 202 2.32 11.24 35.24
C PHE A 202 3.49 10.89 36.19
N ASN A 203 3.68 11.60 37.29
CA ASN A 203 4.78 11.38 38.21
C ASN A 203 4.55 10.21 39.21
N ILE A 204 3.38 9.61 39.26
CA ILE A 204 3.07 8.47 40.14
C ILE A 204 3.62 7.14 39.62
N ASN A 205 4.02 7.03 38.34
CA ASN A 205 4.45 5.78 37.69
C ASN A 205 5.96 5.59 37.54
N ILE A 206 6.82 6.39 38.18
CA ILE A 206 8.29 6.26 38.06
C ILE A 206 8.98 5.80 39.36
N LYS A 207 8.21 5.35 40.33
CA LYS A 207 8.80 4.73 41.52
C LYS A 207 8.12 3.40 41.83
N ASN A 208 8.61 2.35 41.13
CA ASN A 208 8.82 0.99 41.67
C ASN A 208 9.58 0.13 40.67
#